data_a5e80445bc11a1e5b8b591f43838095f
#
_entry.id   a5e80445bc11a1e5b8b591f43838095f
#
_cell.length_a   1.000
_cell.length_b   1.000
_cell.length_c   1.000
_cell.angle_alpha   90.00
_cell.angle_beta   90.00
_cell.angle_gamma   90.00
#
_symmetry.space_group_name_H-M   'P 1'
#
loop_
_entity.id
_entity.type
_entity.pdbx_description
1 polymer ?
#
loop_
_entity_poly.entity_id
_entity_poly.type
_entity_poly.pdbx_seq_one_letter_code
_entity_poly.pdbx_strand_id
1 'polypeptide(L)'
;MPDPTIWQADDGRYYCIATSPRRSLVSDDLFNWRISDISPIDSSSWKAISSISHNFWAPDVTIVDGKRLMYITLYNSSEDSNIAVLQESSPCQFQYKGIITRGRETGIEDTIDPEVVTDPQTGKVWMFFGSVGGIHRVELSKDGLSIKEGAKYEHVAGLTVHQCPNRSQVFEGSYLHWHKGYWYLFVSSGFYGNHTYQLQVGRSKELTGQFLNREGKPMIEGYATPVLHSDEGDNFFGPGHCGEIFTASDGKEYIFYHCHVRDSHHPGGRPLFMSCIQWDKDEWPYIEGGKPI
;
A
#
# COMPACT_ATOMS: atom_id res chain seq x y z
N MET A 1 -0.50 13.61 2.49
CA MET A 1 -1.04 12.41 1.80
C MET A 1 -0.21 11.18 2.19
N PRO A 2 -0.18 10.79 3.47
CA PRO A 2 0.50 9.56 3.87
C PRO A 2 -0.25 8.34 3.35
N ASP A 3 0.50 7.29 3.01
CA ASP A 3 -0.04 5.98 2.62
C ASP A 3 -0.98 6.11 1.40
N PRO A 4 -0.48 6.62 0.26
CA PRO A 4 -1.32 6.94 -0.88
C PRO A 4 -1.71 5.70 -1.69
N THR A 5 -2.95 5.67 -2.19
CA THR A 5 -3.36 4.84 -3.33
C THR A 5 -3.82 5.74 -4.46
N ILE A 6 -3.49 5.36 -5.69
CA ILE A 6 -3.80 6.13 -6.88
C ILE A 6 -4.45 5.20 -7.90
N TRP A 7 -5.50 5.67 -8.56
CA TRP A 7 -6.12 4.92 -9.65
C TRP A 7 -6.52 5.84 -10.80
N GLN A 8 -6.57 5.28 -11.98
CA GLN A 8 -7.19 5.95 -13.11
C GLN A 8 -8.68 5.60 -13.14
N ALA A 9 -9.53 6.62 -13.12
CA ALA A 9 -10.97 6.46 -13.21
C ALA A 9 -11.44 6.33 -14.67
N ASP A 10 -12.69 5.97 -14.86
CA ASP A 10 -13.28 5.74 -16.19
C ASP A 10 -13.35 7.02 -17.04
N ASP A 11 -13.26 8.19 -16.41
CA ASP A 11 -13.16 9.50 -17.08
C ASP A 11 -11.74 9.83 -17.58
N GLY A 12 -10.78 8.91 -17.37
CA GLY A 12 -9.39 9.04 -17.78
C GLY A 12 -8.50 9.82 -16.80
N ARG A 13 -9.08 10.44 -15.78
CA ARG A 13 -8.33 11.18 -14.75
C ARG A 13 -7.78 10.26 -13.67
N TYR A 14 -6.72 10.70 -13.03
CA TYR A 14 -6.12 10.03 -11.88
C TYR A 14 -6.66 10.62 -10.60
N TYR A 15 -6.98 9.76 -9.65
CA TYR A 15 -7.41 10.13 -8.32
C TYR A 15 -6.46 9.54 -7.30
N CYS A 16 -6.24 10.28 -6.22
CA CYS A 16 -5.42 9.83 -5.09
C CYS A 16 -6.18 10.06 -3.78
N ILE A 17 -6.21 9.04 -2.96
CA ILE A 17 -6.61 9.12 -1.55
C ILE A 17 -5.49 8.58 -0.67
N ALA A 18 -5.57 8.80 0.64
CA ALA A 18 -4.53 8.45 1.59
C ALA A 18 -5.14 8.20 2.97
N THR A 19 -4.32 7.93 3.95
CA THR A 19 -4.73 7.88 5.37
C THR A 19 -5.62 9.08 5.72
N SER A 20 -6.73 8.81 6.41
CA SER A 20 -7.81 9.77 6.70
C SER A 20 -8.50 10.31 5.43
N PRO A 21 -9.13 9.45 4.60
CA PRO A 21 -9.60 9.78 3.26
C PRO A 21 -10.86 10.67 3.25
N ARG A 22 -10.76 11.84 3.85
CA ARG A 22 -11.85 12.86 3.86
C ARG A 22 -11.92 13.63 2.56
N ARG A 23 -10.82 13.66 1.79
CA ARG A 23 -10.69 14.34 0.51
C ARG A 23 -9.85 13.48 -0.42
N SER A 24 -10.10 13.59 -1.72
CA SER A 24 -9.25 13.06 -2.77
C SER A 24 -8.50 14.19 -3.47
N LEU A 25 -7.37 13.83 -4.07
CA LEU A 25 -6.73 14.64 -5.10
C LEU A 25 -7.15 14.10 -6.47
N VAL A 26 -7.12 14.96 -7.48
CA VAL A 26 -7.36 14.61 -8.88
C VAL A 26 -6.30 15.24 -9.77
N SER A 27 -5.85 14.50 -10.77
CA SER A 27 -4.88 14.94 -11.77
C SER A 27 -5.28 14.46 -13.16
N ASP A 28 -4.97 15.27 -14.18
CA ASP A 28 -5.16 14.89 -15.58
C ASP A 28 -3.88 14.28 -16.19
N ASP A 29 -2.71 14.41 -15.50
CA ASP A 29 -1.40 14.10 -16.07
C ASP A 29 -0.41 13.39 -15.12
N LEU A 30 -0.82 13.08 -13.87
CA LEU A 30 0.01 12.55 -12.77
C LEU A 30 0.98 13.55 -12.13
N PHE A 31 1.24 14.70 -12.75
CA PHE A 31 2.21 15.70 -12.28
C PHE A 31 1.53 16.84 -11.53
N ASN A 32 0.36 17.25 -11.98
CA ASN A 32 -0.38 18.39 -11.46
C ASN A 32 -1.62 17.91 -10.68
N TRP A 33 -1.57 18.00 -9.36
CA TRP A 33 -2.63 17.55 -8.47
C TRP A 33 -3.41 18.71 -7.87
N ARG A 34 -4.73 18.58 -7.81
CA ARG A 34 -5.64 19.51 -7.15
C ARG A 34 -6.62 18.77 -6.25
N ILE A 35 -7.16 19.46 -5.26
CA ILE A 35 -8.21 18.87 -4.40
C ILE A 35 -9.45 18.62 -5.27
N SER A 36 -10.01 17.42 -5.17
CA SER A 36 -11.28 17.05 -5.79
C SER A 36 -12.45 17.57 -4.96
N ASP A 37 -13.53 17.96 -5.64
CA ASP A 37 -14.79 18.33 -4.98
C ASP A 37 -15.60 17.09 -4.56
N ILE A 38 -15.20 15.90 -4.95
CA ILE A 38 -15.87 14.64 -4.63
C ILE A 38 -15.36 14.12 -3.28
N SER A 39 -16.28 13.88 -2.34
CA SER A 39 -15.96 13.13 -1.12
C SER A 39 -15.78 11.66 -1.46
N PRO A 40 -14.62 11.03 -1.16
CA PRO A 40 -14.37 9.64 -1.57
C PRO A 40 -15.26 8.61 -0.85
N ILE A 41 -15.87 8.97 0.25
CA ILE A 41 -16.77 8.08 1.01
C ILE A 41 -18.09 8.81 1.23
N ASP A 42 -19.22 8.17 0.94
CA ASP A 42 -20.54 8.75 1.15
C ASP A 42 -20.88 8.90 2.65
N SER A 43 -21.84 9.80 2.96
CA SER A 43 -22.17 10.13 4.35
C SER A 43 -22.70 8.95 5.17
N SER A 44 -23.40 8.01 4.55
CA SER A 44 -23.94 6.83 5.25
C SER A 44 -22.82 5.86 5.60
N SER A 45 -21.89 5.67 4.68
CA SER A 45 -20.68 4.86 4.88
C SER A 45 -19.75 5.46 5.93
N TRP A 46 -19.57 6.81 5.91
CA TRP A 46 -18.84 7.50 6.98
C TRP A 46 -19.43 7.22 8.36
N LYS A 47 -20.76 7.28 8.48
CA LYS A 47 -21.45 6.96 9.74
C LYS A 47 -21.21 5.50 10.16
N ALA A 48 -21.26 4.57 9.21
CA ALA A 48 -21.06 3.13 9.47
C ALA A 48 -19.63 2.85 9.95
N ILE A 49 -18.59 3.28 9.21
CA ILE A 49 -17.20 3.02 9.59
C ILE A 49 -16.78 3.78 10.84
N SER A 50 -17.30 5.01 11.06
CA SER A 50 -17.02 5.81 12.27
C SER A 50 -17.64 5.21 13.54
N SER A 51 -18.62 4.33 13.42
CA SER A 51 -19.12 3.55 14.55
C SER A 51 -18.20 2.40 14.97
N ILE A 52 -17.23 2.03 14.12
CA ILE A 52 -16.26 0.96 14.35
C ILE A 52 -14.92 1.51 14.79
N SER A 53 -14.44 2.58 14.15
CA SER A 53 -13.18 3.24 14.46
C SER A 53 -13.24 4.73 14.15
N HIS A 54 -12.29 5.49 14.70
CA HIS A 54 -12.07 6.90 14.35
C HIS A 54 -10.75 7.12 13.59
N ASN A 55 -9.97 6.08 13.37
CA ASN A 55 -8.73 6.10 12.62
C ASN A 55 -8.87 5.26 11.34
N PHE A 56 -8.67 5.88 10.20
CA PHE A 56 -8.84 5.32 8.87
C PHE A 56 -7.51 5.44 8.14
N TRP A 57 -6.80 4.31 7.97
CA TRP A 57 -5.43 4.30 7.46
C TRP A 57 -5.30 3.51 6.17
N ALA A 58 -4.29 3.89 5.39
CA ALA A 58 -3.77 3.17 4.24
C ALA A 58 -4.87 2.51 3.39
N PRO A 59 -5.65 3.31 2.64
CA PRO A 59 -6.60 2.76 1.68
C PRO A 59 -5.86 2.14 0.49
N ASP A 60 -6.42 1.07 -0.08
CA ASP A 60 -6.08 0.52 -1.38
C ASP A 60 -7.30 0.55 -2.30
N VAL A 61 -7.16 1.01 -3.55
CA VAL A 61 -8.24 1.07 -4.53
C VAL A 61 -7.86 0.25 -5.76
N THR A 62 -8.58 -0.83 -5.98
CA THR A 62 -8.31 -1.76 -7.08
C THR A 62 -9.60 -2.23 -7.77
N ILE A 63 -9.46 -2.92 -8.91
CA ILE A 63 -10.58 -3.52 -9.64
C ILE A 63 -10.61 -5.02 -9.38
N VAL A 64 -11.73 -5.51 -8.84
CA VAL A 64 -12.00 -6.92 -8.62
C VAL A 64 -13.32 -7.30 -9.28
N ASP A 65 -13.32 -8.32 -10.13
CA ASP A 65 -14.50 -8.81 -10.87
C ASP A 65 -15.28 -7.67 -11.58
N GLY A 66 -14.53 -6.73 -12.18
CA GLY A 66 -15.05 -5.58 -12.91
C GLY A 66 -15.64 -4.46 -12.03
N LYS A 67 -15.48 -4.51 -10.72
CA LYS A 67 -15.93 -3.49 -9.77
C LYS A 67 -14.72 -2.81 -9.14
N ARG A 68 -14.78 -1.48 -8.97
CA ARG A 68 -13.76 -0.76 -8.22
C ARG A 68 -14.10 -0.84 -6.74
N LEU A 69 -13.17 -1.41 -5.98
CA LEU A 69 -13.25 -1.60 -4.54
C LEU A 69 -12.17 -0.77 -3.84
N MET A 70 -12.50 -0.29 -2.65
CA MET A 70 -11.56 0.33 -1.72
C MET A 70 -11.47 -0.54 -0.48
N TYR A 71 -10.26 -0.97 -0.13
CA TYR A 71 -9.99 -1.60 1.15
C TYR A 71 -9.35 -0.57 2.07
N ILE A 72 -9.68 -0.58 3.36
CA ILE A 72 -9.18 0.44 4.28
C ILE A 72 -9.05 -0.12 5.69
N THR A 73 -8.01 0.27 6.37
CA THR A 73 -7.80 -0.04 7.78
C THR A 73 -8.71 0.80 8.67
N LEU A 74 -9.42 0.14 9.58
CA LEU A 74 -10.13 0.72 10.70
C LEU A 74 -9.36 0.39 11.99
N TYR A 75 -8.55 1.34 12.48
CA TYR A 75 -7.60 1.09 13.57
C TYR A 75 -8.09 1.59 14.91
N ASN A 76 -8.10 0.74 15.93
CA ASN A 76 -8.35 1.10 17.34
C ASN A 76 -7.10 0.82 18.20
N SER A 77 -6.47 -0.33 17.99
CA SER A 77 -5.20 -0.74 18.60
C SER A 77 -4.53 -1.80 17.73
N SER A 78 -3.31 -2.20 18.05
CA SER A 78 -2.59 -3.26 17.34
C SER A 78 -3.35 -4.59 17.31
N GLU A 79 -4.08 -4.90 18.37
CA GLU A 79 -4.92 -6.11 18.46
C GLU A 79 -6.33 -5.91 17.88
N ASP A 80 -6.81 -4.68 17.82
CA ASP A 80 -8.14 -4.28 17.31
C ASP A 80 -8.00 -3.38 16.09
N SER A 81 -7.30 -3.86 15.10
CA SER A 81 -7.22 -3.30 13.77
C SER A 81 -8.02 -4.18 12.82
N ASN A 82 -8.79 -3.57 11.91
CA ASN A 82 -9.70 -4.27 11.03
C ASN A 82 -9.55 -3.74 9.62
N ILE A 83 -9.78 -4.58 8.62
CA ILE A 83 -9.82 -4.16 7.22
C ILE A 83 -11.26 -4.21 6.75
N ALA A 84 -11.75 -3.08 6.26
CA ALA A 84 -13.07 -2.92 5.67
C ALA A 84 -12.99 -2.85 4.15
N VAL A 85 -14.09 -3.21 3.47
CA VAL A 85 -14.25 -3.02 2.03
C VAL A 85 -15.41 -2.07 1.74
N LEU A 86 -15.16 -1.17 0.77
CA LEU A 86 -16.14 -0.28 0.19
C LEU A 86 -16.16 -0.51 -1.33
N GLN A 87 -17.29 -0.32 -1.98
CA GLN A 87 -17.45 -0.46 -3.42
C GLN A 87 -17.84 0.89 -4.03
N GLU A 88 -17.25 1.24 -5.15
CA GLU A 88 -17.63 2.43 -5.89
C GLU A 88 -19.12 2.37 -6.27
N SER A 89 -19.86 3.41 -5.92
CA SER A 89 -21.30 3.55 -6.15
C SER A 89 -21.63 4.66 -7.16
N SER A 90 -20.74 5.62 -7.27
CA SER A 90 -20.71 6.67 -8.29
C SER A 90 -19.26 7.07 -8.51
N PRO A 91 -18.89 7.76 -9.58
CA PRO A 91 -17.50 8.06 -9.90
C PRO A 91 -16.72 8.62 -8.70
N CYS A 92 -15.66 7.90 -8.31
CA CYS A 92 -14.77 8.25 -7.18
C CYS A 92 -15.44 8.37 -5.80
N GLN A 93 -16.63 7.81 -5.62
CA GLN A 93 -17.32 7.75 -4.32
C GLN A 93 -17.66 6.32 -3.96
N PHE A 94 -17.27 5.91 -2.75
CA PHE A 94 -17.33 4.53 -2.28
C PHE A 94 -18.35 4.35 -1.16
N GLN A 95 -19.06 3.23 -1.21
CA GLN A 95 -20.08 2.81 -0.25
C GLN A 95 -19.59 1.59 0.53
N TYR A 96 -19.68 1.64 1.85
CA TYR A 96 -19.30 0.57 2.77
C TYR A 96 -20.10 -0.73 2.51
N LYS A 97 -19.38 -1.85 2.43
CA LYS A 97 -19.95 -3.19 2.21
C LYS A 97 -19.77 -4.12 3.41
N GLY A 98 -18.70 -3.98 4.18
CA GLY A 98 -18.47 -4.84 5.34
C GLY A 98 -17.02 -4.84 5.82
N ILE A 99 -16.76 -5.65 6.84
CA ILE A 99 -15.42 -5.95 7.32
C ILE A 99 -14.93 -7.22 6.63
N ILE A 100 -13.72 -7.17 6.07
CA ILE A 100 -13.07 -8.33 5.45
C ILE A 100 -12.40 -9.20 6.51
N THR A 101 -11.62 -8.56 7.41
CA THR A 101 -10.90 -9.29 8.46
C THR A 101 -10.78 -8.44 9.72
N ARG A 102 -10.68 -9.13 10.86
CA ARG A 102 -10.56 -8.50 12.19
C ARG A 102 -9.30 -9.00 12.87
N GLY A 103 -8.46 -8.11 13.35
CA GLY A 103 -7.22 -8.46 14.04
C GLY A 103 -7.45 -9.37 15.23
N ARG A 104 -8.50 -9.15 16.02
CA ARG A 104 -8.87 -9.99 17.17
C ARG A 104 -9.21 -11.43 16.78
N GLU A 105 -9.67 -11.68 15.55
CA GLU A 105 -10.04 -13.00 15.05
C GLU A 105 -8.85 -13.73 14.43
N THR A 106 -7.92 -12.99 13.85
CA THR A 106 -6.72 -13.55 13.20
C THR A 106 -5.58 -13.82 14.17
N GLY A 107 -5.50 -13.05 15.25
CA GLY A 107 -4.35 -13.02 16.16
C GLY A 107 -3.10 -12.39 15.55
N ILE A 108 -3.24 -11.70 14.40
CA ILE A 108 -2.15 -10.98 13.75
C ILE A 108 -2.15 -9.54 14.26
N GLU A 109 -1.04 -9.14 14.89
CA GLU A 109 -0.84 -7.77 15.34
C GLU A 109 -0.76 -6.82 14.14
N ASP A 110 -1.43 -5.67 14.24
CA ASP A 110 -1.55 -4.69 13.15
C ASP A 110 -2.05 -5.33 11.85
N THR A 111 -3.31 -5.79 11.88
CA THR A 111 -4.07 -6.14 10.67
C THR A 111 -4.43 -4.85 9.92
N ILE A 112 -3.44 -4.28 9.23
CA ILE A 112 -3.48 -2.96 8.55
C ILE A 112 -2.85 -3.03 7.16
N ASP A 113 -2.90 -1.93 6.43
CA ASP A 113 -2.22 -1.72 5.15
C ASP A 113 -2.61 -2.77 4.10
N PRO A 114 -3.92 -2.87 3.77
CA PRO A 114 -4.37 -3.81 2.76
C PRO A 114 -3.85 -3.42 1.37
N GLU A 115 -3.43 -4.43 0.62
CA GLU A 115 -3.16 -4.39 -0.81
C GLU A 115 -3.88 -5.58 -1.46
N VAL A 116 -4.74 -5.34 -2.45
CA VAL A 116 -5.52 -6.40 -3.08
C VAL A 116 -5.25 -6.49 -4.56
N VAL A 117 -4.86 -7.68 -4.99
CA VAL A 117 -4.58 -7.95 -6.40
C VAL A 117 -5.37 -9.15 -6.91
N THR A 118 -5.75 -9.10 -8.19
CA THR A 118 -6.23 -10.26 -8.92
C THR A 118 -5.06 -10.87 -9.70
N ASP A 119 -4.72 -12.12 -9.41
CA ASP A 119 -3.70 -12.84 -10.14
C ASP A 119 -4.19 -13.10 -11.59
N PRO A 120 -3.55 -12.51 -12.62
CA PRO A 120 -4.00 -12.65 -13.99
C PRO A 120 -3.84 -14.07 -14.55
N GLN A 121 -3.01 -14.91 -13.93
CA GLN A 121 -2.78 -16.29 -14.36
C GLN A 121 -3.86 -17.24 -13.85
N THR A 122 -4.38 -17.00 -12.64
CA THR A 122 -5.33 -17.90 -11.97
C THR A 122 -6.73 -17.31 -11.82
N GLY A 123 -6.88 -16.00 -11.96
CA GLY A 123 -8.11 -15.26 -11.68
C GLY A 123 -8.46 -15.20 -10.18
N LYS A 124 -7.56 -15.65 -9.31
CA LYS A 124 -7.75 -15.60 -7.85
C LYS A 124 -7.46 -14.20 -7.31
N VAL A 125 -8.23 -13.81 -6.31
CA VAL A 125 -8.06 -12.53 -5.63
C VAL A 125 -7.33 -12.75 -4.32
N TRP A 126 -6.28 -11.97 -4.08
CA TRP A 126 -5.43 -12.06 -2.90
C TRP A 126 -5.33 -10.72 -2.20
N MET A 127 -5.44 -10.73 -0.89
CA MET A 127 -5.14 -9.58 -0.05
C MET A 127 -3.82 -9.82 0.69
N PHE A 128 -2.90 -8.85 0.57
CA PHE A 128 -1.70 -8.73 1.38
C PHE A 128 -1.93 -7.64 2.41
N PHE A 129 -1.42 -7.80 3.62
CA PHE A 129 -1.63 -6.84 4.71
C PHE A 129 -0.67 -7.11 5.86
N GLY A 130 -0.49 -6.14 6.74
CA GLY A 130 0.26 -6.30 7.98
C GLY A 130 1.34 -5.25 8.19
N SER A 131 1.88 -5.21 9.39
CA SER A 131 2.97 -4.33 9.84
C SER A 131 3.80 -5.01 10.93
N VAL A 132 3.62 -4.67 12.20
CA VAL A 132 4.45 -5.17 13.31
C VAL A 132 4.40 -6.68 13.52
N GLY A 133 3.36 -7.33 13.01
CA GLY A 133 3.22 -8.80 12.97
C GLY A 133 3.82 -9.46 11.72
N GLY A 134 4.44 -8.69 10.82
CA GLY A 134 4.88 -9.12 9.50
C GLY A 134 3.76 -9.05 8.46
N ILE A 135 4.13 -9.20 7.18
CA ILE A 135 3.19 -9.20 6.06
C ILE A 135 2.57 -10.58 5.90
N HIS A 136 1.26 -10.61 5.82
CA HIS A 136 0.46 -11.80 5.58
C HIS A 136 -0.30 -11.69 4.26
N ARG A 137 -0.68 -12.83 3.69
CA ARG A 137 -1.62 -12.90 2.56
C ARG A 137 -2.77 -13.84 2.87
N VAL A 138 -3.92 -13.61 2.23
CA VAL A 138 -5.10 -14.47 2.29
C VAL A 138 -5.88 -14.41 0.98
N GLU A 139 -6.42 -15.55 0.53
CA GLU A 139 -7.29 -15.59 -0.66
C GLU A 139 -8.67 -15.01 -0.31
N LEU A 140 -9.14 -14.06 -1.13
CA LEU A 140 -10.48 -13.50 -1.03
C LEU A 140 -11.49 -14.29 -1.90
N SER A 141 -12.77 -14.07 -1.65
CA SER A 141 -13.83 -14.47 -2.56
C SER A 141 -13.63 -13.82 -3.94
N LYS A 142 -14.20 -14.40 -4.98
CA LYS A 142 -14.05 -13.93 -6.36
C LYS A 142 -14.47 -12.45 -6.54
N ASP A 143 -15.48 -12.01 -5.79
CA ASP A 143 -15.99 -10.65 -5.82
C ASP A 143 -15.22 -9.66 -4.91
N GLY A 144 -14.21 -10.14 -4.16
CA GLY A 144 -13.39 -9.34 -3.27
C GLY A 144 -14.08 -8.87 -1.98
N LEU A 145 -15.31 -9.30 -1.70
CA LEU A 145 -16.10 -8.77 -0.58
C LEU A 145 -15.97 -9.56 0.72
N SER A 146 -15.27 -10.68 0.70
CA SER A 146 -15.05 -11.53 1.88
C SER A 146 -13.78 -12.38 1.76
N ILE A 147 -13.32 -12.94 2.86
CA ILE A 147 -12.34 -14.02 2.84
C ILE A 147 -12.97 -15.24 2.19
N LYS A 148 -12.27 -15.92 1.31
CA LYS A 148 -12.69 -17.16 0.71
C LYS A 148 -12.85 -18.24 1.79
N GLU A 149 -13.92 -19.02 1.71
CA GLU A 149 -14.17 -20.13 2.65
C GLU A 149 -12.99 -21.10 2.69
N GLY A 150 -12.48 -21.38 3.89
CA GLY A 150 -11.33 -22.27 4.11
C GLY A 150 -9.96 -21.67 3.79
N ALA A 151 -9.87 -20.41 3.35
CA ALA A 151 -8.59 -19.74 3.14
C ALA A 151 -7.83 -19.58 4.46
N LYS A 152 -6.49 -19.60 4.36
CA LYS A 152 -5.60 -19.45 5.51
C LYS A 152 -4.81 -18.18 5.37
N TYR A 153 -4.50 -17.55 6.49
CA TYR A 153 -3.55 -16.47 6.57
C TYR A 153 -2.13 -17.05 6.53
N GLU A 154 -1.33 -16.57 5.59
CA GLU A 154 0.05 -17.03 5.38
C GLU A 154 1.02 -15.87 5.60
N HIS A 155 1.98 -16.02 6.50
CA HIS A 155 3.08 -15.07 6.67
C HIS A 155 4.03 -15.17 5.48
N VAL A 156 4.33 -14.04 4.82
CA VAL A 156 5.09 -14.02 3.55
C VAL A 156 6.31 -13.12 3.55
N ALA A 157 6.35 -12.08 4.41
CA ALA A 157 7.49 -11.17 4.45
C ALA A 157 7.62 -10.45 5.80
N GLY A 158 8.86 -10.05 6.14
CA GLY A 158 9.20 -9.30 7.33
C GLY A 158 9.28 -10.15 8.60
N LEU A 159 9.98 -9.64 9.58
CA LEU A 159 9.98 -10.14 10.95
C LEU A 159 8.91 -9.41 11.76
N THR A 160 8.51 -10.00 12.90
CA THR A 160 7.67 -9.27 13.85
C THR A 160 8.50 -8.22 14.61
N VAL A 161 7.84 -7.22 15.17
CA VAL A 161 8.51 -6.22 16.02
C VAL A 161 9.18 -6.85 17.27
N HIS A 162 8.68 -7.98 17.74
CA HIS A 162 9.27 -8.74 18.84
C HIS A 162 10.60 -9.40 18.45
N GLN A 163 10.73 -9.82 17.19
CA GLN A 163 11.98 -10.38 16.64
C GLN A 163 12.97 -9.30 16.22
N CYS A 164 12.49 -8.13 15.78
CA CYS A 164 13.29 -7.01 15.30
C CYS A 164 12.81 -5.67 15.90
N PRO A 165 13.13 -5.34 17.18
CA PRO A 165 12.62 -4.15 17.86
C PRO A 165 13.03 -2.82 17.21
N ASN A 166 14.15 -2.77 16.49
CA ASN A 166 14.59 -1.57 15.74
C ASN A 166 13.86 -1.38 14.39
N ARG A 167 12.94 -2.29 14.05
CA ARG A 167 12.09 -2.30 12.86
C ARG A 167 12.82 -2.34 11.50
N SER A 168 14.12 -2.56 11.47
CA SER A 168 14.87 -2.58 10.20
C SER A 168 14.48 -3.72 9.25
N GLN A 169 13.85 -4.77 9.76
CA GLN A 169 13.37 -5.96 9.06
C GLN A 169 11.87 -6.24 9.31
N VAL A 170 11.17 -5.30 9.94
CA VAL A 170 9.71 -5.30 10.07
C VAL A 170 9.16 -4.59 8.84
N PHE A 171 8.28 -5.24 8.11
CA PHE A 171 7.75 -4.73 6.85
C PHE A 171 6.28 -4.32 6.99
N GLU A 172 5.92 -3.21 6.33
CA GLU A 172 4.56 -2.70 6.21
C GLU A 172 4.33 -2.07 4.84
N GLY A 173 3.10 -1.61 4.53
CA GLY A 173 2.79 -0.88 3.31
C GLY A 173 3.08 -1.70 2.05
N SER A 174 2.46 -2.88 1.97
CA SER A 174 2.59 -3.77 0.81
C SER A 174 2.06 -3.10 -0.46
N TYR A 175 2.80 -3.22 -1.56
CA TYR A 175 2.32 -2.94 -2.91
C TYR A 175 2.83 -4.02 -3.86
N LEU A 176 1.96 -4.56 -4.70
CA LEU A 176 2.28 -5.63 -5.64
C LEU A 176 2.24 -5.15 -7.09
N HIS A 177 3.35 -5.33 -7.78
CA HIS A 177 3.51 -4.94 -9.18
C HIS A 177 3.95 -6.12 -10.04
N TRP A 178 3.23 -6.36 -11.16
CA TRP A 178 3.62 -7.35 -12.15
C TRP A 178 4.48 -6.73 -13.24
N HIS A 179 5.72 -7.22 -13.40
CA HIS A 179 6.61 -6.75 -14.45
C HIS A 179 7.40 -7.91 -15.04
N LYS A 180 7.32 -8.09 -16.35
CA LYS A 180 8.11 -9.05 -17.16
C LYS A 180 8.26 -10.46 -16.56
N GLY A 181 7.17 -11.03 -16.07
CA GLY A 181 7.16 -12.43 -15.58
C GLY A 181 7.50 -12.58 -14.11
N TYR A 182 7.55 -11.47 -13.35
CA TYR A 182 7.72 -11.47 -11.91
C TYR A 182 6.68 -10.61 -11.21
N TRP A 183 6.23 -11.07 -10.06
CA TRP A 183 5.56 -10.27 -9.04
C TRP A 183 6.61 -9.60 -8.16
N TYR A 184 6.52 -8.31 -8.03
CA TYR A 184 7.35 -7.51 -7.11
C TYR A 184 6.51 -7.11 -5.92
N LEU A 185 6.96 -7.49 -4.72
CA LEU A 185 6.37 -7.06 -3.46
C LEU A 185 7.23 -5.91 -2.92
N PHE A 186 6.73 -4.68 -3.07
CA PHE A 186 7.29 -3.51 -2.42
C PHE A 186 6.79 -3.46 -0.98
N VAL A 187 7.67 -3.07 -0.07
CA VAL A 187 7.39 -2.93 1.36
C VAL A 187 8.19 -1.79 1.94
N SER A 188 7.75 -1.27 3.06
CA SER A 188 8.52 -0.29 3.82
C SER A 188 9.04 -0.89 5.12
N SER A 189 10.20 -0.44 5.59
CA SER A 189 10.78 -0.83 6.88
C SER A 189 11.35 0.37 7.62
N GLY A 190 11.66 0.20 8.90
CA GLY A 190 12.10 1.28 9.76
C GLY A 190 10.93 1.95 10.50
N PHE A 191 11.15 3.16 11.02
CA PHE A 191 10.11 3.90 11.71
C PHE A 191 9.59 5.05 10.83
N TYR A 192 8.32 5.02 10.48
CA TYR A 192 7.67 5.96 9.55
C TYR A 192 7.84 7.45 9.93
N GLY A 193 8.17 7.76 11.18
CA GLY A 193 8.33 9.12 11.69
C GLY A 193 9.75 9.69 11.59
N ASN A 194 10.71 8.97 11.02
CA ASN A 194 12.10 9.45 10.90
C ASN A 194 12.80 8.95 9.62
N HIS A 195 14.09 9.31 9.48
CA HIS A 195 14.92 8.97 8.31
C HIS A 195 15.20 7.47 8.12
N THR A 196 14.90 6.62 9.10
CA THR A 196 15.10 5.17 8.97
C THR A 196 14.04 4.49 8.12
N TYR A 197 12.92 5.18 7.86
CA TYR A 197 11.88 4.66 6.97
C TYR A 197 12.39 4.62 5.55
N GLN A 198 12.19 3.49 4.87
CA GLN A 198 12.72 3.26 3.54
C GLN A 198 11.82 2.30 2.74
N LEU A 199 11.84 2.44 1.41
CA LEU A 199 11.15 1.56 0.49
C LEU A 199 12.10 0.45 0.02
N GLN A 200 11.64 -0.78 0.08
CA GLN A 200 12.37 -1.98 -0.32
C GLN A 200 11.51 -2.90 -1.18
N VAL A 201 12.13 -3.89 -1.84
CA VAL A 201 11.43 -4.81 -2.73
C VAL A 201 12.04 -6.21 -2.71
N GLY A 202 11.19 -7.20 -2.93
CA GLY A 202 11.57 -8.54 -3.35
C GLY A 202 10.66 -9.02 -4.47
N ARG A 203 11.01 -10.14 -5.12
CA ARG A 203 10.22 -10.67 -6.23
C ARG A 203 10.02 -12.16 -6.18
N SER A 204 8.96 -12.63 -6.83
CA SER A 204 8.62 -14.02 -7.07
C SER A 204 8.07 -14.22 -8.48
N LYS A 205 8.21 -15.40 -9.06
CA LYS A 205 7.55 -15.74 -10.34
C LYS A 205 6.06 -16.00 -10.18
N GLU A 206 5.65 -16.39 -8.99
CA GLU A 206 4.26 -16.69 -8.64
C GLU A 206 3.80 -15.78 -7.51
N LEU A 207 2.58 -15.26 -7.58
CA LEU A 207 2.01 -14.41 -6.54
C LEU A 207 1.96 -15.12 -5.18
N THR A 208 1.78 -16.44 -5.20
CA THR A 208 1.77 -17.30 -4.00
C THR A 208 3.12 -17.92 -3.68
N GLY A 209 4.15 -17.61 -4.48
CA GLY A 209 5.52 -18.10 -4.27
C GLY A 209 6.25 -17.39 -3.12
N GLN A 210 7.48 -17.80 -2.91
CA GLN A 210 8.38 -17.13 -1.97
C GLN A 210 8.99 -15.90 -2.63
N PHE A 211 8.84 -14.74 -2.01
CA PHE A 211 9.49 -13.51 -2.45
C PHE A 211 10.94 -13.48 -1.97
N LEU A 212 11.86 -13.20 -2.89
CA LEU A 212 13.29 -13.15 -2.64
C LEU A 212 13.83 -11.76 -2.96
N ASN A 213 14.82 -11.32 -2.21
CA ASN A 213 15.58 -10.12 -2.54
C ASN A 213 16.57 -10.40 -3.71
N ARG A 214 17.31 -9.38 -4.16
CA ARG A 214 18.27 -9.50 -5.28
C ARG A 214 19.38 -10.52 -5.04
N GLU A 215 19.74 -10.78 -3.79
CA GLU A 215 20.76 -11.75 -3.41
C GLU A 215 20.21 -13.19 -3.27
N GLY A 216 18.90 -13.39 -3.52
CA GLY A 216 18.23 -14.69 -3.39
C GLY A 216 17.85 -15.03 -1.94
N LYS A 217 17.90 -14.07 -1.01
CA LYS A 217 17.48 -14.27 0.38
C LYS A 217 15.98 -14.01 0.55
N PRO A 218 15.28 -14.80 1.37
CA PRO A 218 13.83 -14.73 1.48
C PRO A 218 13.32 -13.51 2.28
N MET A 219 12.28 -12.86 1.77
CA MET A 219 11.66 -11.72 2.47
C MET A 219 11.00 -12.12 3.80
N ILE A 220 10.57 -13.36 3.95
CA ILE A 220 10.02 -13.87 5.20
C ILE A 220 11.05 -13.85 6.36
N GLU A 221 12.34 -13.82 6.04
CA GLU A 221 13.44 -13.66 7.00
C GLU A 221 13.88 -12.20 7.16
N GLY A 222 13.10 -11.24 6.63
CA GLY A 222 13.36 -9.81 6.73
C GLY A 222 14.39 -9.28 5.74
N TYR A 223 14.72 -10.03 4.67
CA TYR A 223 15.63 -9.57 3.61
C TYR A 223 14.85 -8.95 2.46
N ALA A 224 15.19 -7.72 2.10
CA ALA A 224 14.64 -7.05 0.91
C ALA A 224 15.72 -6.19 0.23
N THR A 225 15.50 -5.82 -1.01
CA THR A 225 16.41 -4.97 -1.80
C THR A 225 15.99 -3.51 -1.63
N PRO A 226 16.87 -2.59 -1.20
CA PRO A 226 16.54 -1.17 -1.10
C PRO A 226 16.18 -0.55 -2.47
N VAL A 227 15.17 0.35 -2.46
CA VAL A 227 14.74 1.15 -3.63
C VAL A 227 14.84 2.63 -3.34
N LEU A 228 14.34 3.08 -2.18
CA LEU A 228 14.42 4.46 -1.71
C LEU A 228 14.79 4.49 -0.24
N HIS A 229 15.69 5.38 0.12
CA HIS A 229 16.10 5.64 1.51
C HIS A 229 16.41 7.12 1.71
N SER A 230 16.74 7.51 2.93
CA SER A 230 17.27 8.83 3.26
C SER A 230 18.33 8.73 4.34
N ASP A 231 19.20 9.74 4.40
CA ASP A 231 20.17 9.87 5.49
C ASP A 231 19.68 10.84 6.56
N GLU A 232 20.30 10.77 7.74
CA GLU A 232 20.07 11.74 8.79
C GLU A 232 20.52 13.15 8.28
N GLY A 233 19.59 14.09 8.31
CA GLY A 233 19.87 15.46 7.83
C GLY A 233 19.34 15.78 6.43
N ASP A 234 18.91 14.82 5.66
CA ASP A 234 18.28 15.07 4.37
C ASP A 234 17.02 15.94 4.53
N ASN A 235 16.76 16.82 3.54
CA ASN A 235 15.55 17.64 3.52
C ASN A 235 14.31 16.82 3.28
N PHE A 236 14.39 15.80 2.43
CA PHE A 236 13.35 14.80 2.20
C PHE A 236 13.78 13.50 2.88
N PHE A 237 13.00 13.05 3.86
CA PHE A 237 13.39 11.90 4.66
C PHE A 237 12.22 10.96 4.94
N GLY A 238 12.57 9.70 5.23
CA GLY A 238 11.60 8.65 5.50
C GLY A 238 10.67 8.36 4.32
N PRO A 239 11.19 8.10 3.09
CA PRO A 239 10.36 7.72 1.96
C PRO A 239 9.81 6.31 2.14
N GLY A 240 8.52 6.12 1.91
CA GLY A 240 7.93 4.80 2.00
C GLY A 240 6.44 4.76 1.78
N HIS A 241 5.86 3.61 2.04
CA HIS A 241 4.46 3.26 1.81
C HIS A 241 4.04 3.70 0.41
N CYS A 242 4.59 3.01 -0.60
CA CYS A 242 4.32 3.37 -1.99
C CYS A 242 2.93 2.93 -2.41
N GLY A 243 2.35 3.72 -3.29
CA GLY A 243 1.21 3.34 -4.10
C GLY A 243 1.66 2.82 -5.47
N GLU A 244 0.85 3.02 -6.47
CA GLU A 244 0.95 2.41 -7.78
C GLU A 244 2.09 2.99 -8.63
N ILE A 245 2.51 2.18 -9.61
CA ILE A 245 3.42 2.58 -10.68
C ILE A 245 2.59 2.87 -11.92
N PHE A 246 2.78 4.07 -12.51
CA PHE A 246 2.13 4.46 -13.75
C PHE A 246 3.13 4.88 -14.81
N THR A 247 2.82 4.54 -16.06
CA THR A 247 3.50 5.13 -17.22
C THR A 247 2.87 6.48 -17.52
N ALA A 248 3.64 7.55 -17.42
CA ALA A 248 3.19 8.90 -17.72
C ALA A 248 3.27 9.23 -19.22
N SER A 249 2.79 10.42 -19.60
CA SER A 249 2.76 10.89 -20.99
C SER A 249 4.15 11.07 -21.63
N ASP A 250 5.19 11.18 -20.82
CA ASP A 250 6.60 11.22 -21.28
C ASP A 250 7.19 9.82 -21.55
N GLY A 251 6.39 8.77 -21.38
CA GLY A 251 6.78 7.37 -21.58
C GLY A 251 7.62 6.77 -20.46
N LYS A 252 7.80 7.47 -19.36
CA LYS A 252 8.50 6.96 -18.19
C LYS A 252 7.53 6.41 -17.15
N GLU A 253 8.02 5.49 -16.33
CA GLU A 253 7.27 4.96 -15.19
C GLU A 253 7.58 5.75 -13.92
N TYR A 254 6.54 6.02 -13.13
CA TYR A 254 6.64 6.74 -11.87
C TYR A 254 5.97 5.95 -10.77
N ILE A 255 6.68 5.82 -9.64
CA ILE A 255 6.15 5.26 -8.40
C ILE A 255 5.79 6.41 -7.45
N PHE A 256 4.65 6.27 -6.79
CA PHE A 256 4.15 7.24 -5.83
C PHE A 256 4.36 6.73 -4.41
N TYR A 257 4.68 7.63 -3.49
CA TYR A 257 4.94 7.31 -2.08
C TYR A 257 4.77 8.56 -1.21
N HIS A 258 4.87 8.43 0.08
CA HIS A 258 4.97 9.60 0.95
C HIS A 258 6.41 9.81 1.44
N CYS A 259 6.72 11.06 1.81
CA CYS A 259 8.01 11.43 2.37
C CYS A 259 7.83 12.64 3.31
N HIS A 260 8.67 12.77 4.32
CA HIS A 260 8.72 13.98 5.15
C HIS A 260 9.52 15.09 4.47
N VAL A 261 9.15 16.34 4.77
CA VAL A 261 9.89 17.53 4.35
C VAL A 261 10.33 18.29 5.59
N ARG A 262 11.65 18.44 5.79
CA ARG A 262 12.26 18.99 7.02
C ARG A 262 11.80 20.42 7.31
N ASP A 263 11.83 21.29 6.31
CA ASP A 263 11.48 22.71 6.43
C ASP A 263 10.04 22.99 5.99
N SER A 264 9.16 22.02 6.17
CA SER A 264 7.75 22.16 5.83
C SER A 264 7.06 23.14 6.80
N HIS A 265 6.20 24.02 6.27
CA HIS A 265 5.25 24.80 7.07
C HIS A 265 4.20 23.88 7.78
N HIS A 266 4.22 22.59 7.50
CA HIS A 266 3.40 21.57 8.12
C HIS A 266 4.28 20.51 8.78
N PRO A 267 4.88 20.80 9.95
CA PRO A 267 5.73 19.83 10.65
C PRO A 267 4.96 18.52 10.92
N GLY A 268 5.57 17.40 10.63
CA GLY A 268 4.96 16.07 10.73
C GLY A 268 4.07 15.66 9.56
N GLY A 269 3.88 16.53 8.57
CA GLY A 269 3.17 16.18 7.33
C GLY A 269 4.02 15.26 6.46
N ARG A 270 3.35 14.28 5.84
CA ARG A 270 3.94 13.37 4.84
C ARG A 270 3.23 13.63 3.50
N PRO A 271 3.69 14.63 2.70
CA PRO A 271 3.12 14.89 1.39
C PRO A 271 3.30 13.73 0.42
N LEU A 272 2.51 13.75 -0.66
CA LEU A 272 2.67 12.85 -1.79
C LEU A 272 3.95 13.22 -2.54
N PHE A 273 4.76 12.22 -2.81
CA PHE A 273 5.94 12.27 -3.68
C PHE A 273 5.79 11.31 -4.84
N MET A 274 6.55 11.54 -5.89
CA MET A 274 6.74 10.57 -6.96
C MET A 274 8.19 10.61 -7.44
N SER A 275 8.69 9.47 -7.90
CA SER A 275 10.01 9.35 -8.52
C SER A 275 9.94 8.47 -9.76
N CYS A 276 10.76 8.81 -10.75
CA CYS A 276 10.94 7.96 -11.93
C CYS A 276 11.56 6.63 -11.49
N ILE A 277 10.84 5.52 -11.67
CA ILE A 277 11.33 4.17 -11.42
C ILE A 277 11.87 3.59 -12.72
N GLN A 278 12.98 2.90 -12.65
CA GLN A 278 13.66 2.27 -13.77
C GLN A 278 13.92 0.80 -13.45
N TRP A 279 14.15 0.01 -14.48
CA TRP A 279 14.43 -1.43 -14.37
C TRP A 279 15.82 -1.68 -14.94
N ASP A 280 16.67 -2.34 -14.18
CA ASP A 280 18.00 -2.70 -14.65
C ASP A 280 17.98 -3.90 -15.61
N LYS A 281 19.15 -4.32 -16.08
CA LYS A 281 19.29 -5.46 -17.02
C LYS A 281 18.79 -6.80 -16.49
N ASP A 282 18.68 -6.94 -15.16
CA ASP A 282 18.21 -8.14 -14.47
C ASP A 282 16.75 -7.97 -14.00
N GLU A 283 16.05 -6.92 -14.50
CA GLU A 283 14.68 -6.55 -14.20
C GLU A 283 14.47 -6.24 -12.71
N TRP A 284 15.44 -5.60 -12.03
CA TRP A 284 15.25 -5.06 -10.69
C TRP A 284 14.92 -3.58 -10.75
N PRO A 285 13.88 -3.15 -9.98
CA PRO A 285 13.53 -1.73 -9.94
C PRO A 285 14.57 -0.94 -9.15
N TYR A 286 14.83 0.27 -9.61
CA TYR A 286 15.66 1.24 -8.92
C TYR A 286 15.21 2.67 -9.21
N ILE A 287 15.54 3.57 -8.33
CA ILE A 287 15.41 5.02 -8.52
C ILE A 287 16.83 5.58 -8.51
N GLU A 288 17.14 6.44 -9.48
CA GLU A 288 18.48 7.01 -9.60
C GLU A 288 18.86 7.78 -8.34
N GLY A 289 20.06 7.49 -7.81
CA GLY A 289 20.53 8.01 -6.53
C GLY A 289 19.88 7.39 -5.28
N GLY A 290 18.81 6.61 -5.41
CA GLY A 290 18.14 5.91 -4.30
C GLY A 290 17.50 6.83 -3.25
N LYS A 291 17.32 8.12 -3.55
CA LYS A 291 16.77 9.14 -2.63
C LYS A 291 15.58 9.87 -3.25
N PRO A 292 14.65 10.37 -2.42
CA PRO A 292 13.59 11.26 -2.88
C PRO A 292 14.20 12.58 -3.40
N ILE A 293 13.63 13.11 -4.49
CA ILE A 293 14.04 14.33 -5.14
C ILE A 293 12.89 15.32 -5.27
#